data_cd734a20e023608f55ce47af8a1f2798
#
_entry.id   cd734a20e023608f55ce47af8a1f2798
#
_cell.length_a   1.000
_cell.length_b   1.000
_cell.length_c   1.000
_cell.angle_alpha   90.00
_cell.angle_beta   90.00
_cell.angle_gamma   90.00
#
_symmetry.space_group_name_H-M   'P 1'
#
loop_
_entity.id
_entity.type
_entity.pdbx_description
1 polymer ?
#
loop_
_entity_poly.entity_id
_entity_poly.type
_entity_poly.pdbx_seq_one_letter_code
_entity_poly.pdbx_strand_id
1 'polypeptide(L)'
;AEEFAKRILVRDYEEDKENSVMVDSPDEFWAMHAAILPLDDSGVAEVQIDDLGGRINLNNLVTASGEVDPITKDRLTRLFRALGITGLTVDPLIDWMDADDQAISAYGAEDGQYLMADPPYRTGNQPFVSITELRLIEGMTEEIYAALRPHLVALPVSGVGINVNTATAQVLMSLHEDMNEAQAESIIAKREEERFENLQDFLALPEFSGMGLKANGLTLQTRFFEVVSRITYDNRVVNMVSTVYRNPEGQVRTVHRDTGQKNRITKEPYTFSEG
;
A
#
# COMPACT_ATOMS: atom_id res chain seq x y z
N ALA A 1 -0.17 -9.22 -20.44
CA ALA A 1 0.10 -9.21 -18.99
C ALA A 1 -0.88 -8.30 -18.26
N GLU A 2 -0.76 -6.98 -18.36
CA GLU A 2 -1.60 -6.00 -17.63
C GLU A 2 -3.11 -6.17 -17.90
N GLU A 3 -3.52 -6.34 -19.16
CA GLU A 3 -4.93 -6.55 -19.53
C GLU A 3 -5.49 -7.87 -18.95
N PHE A 4 -4.66 -8.87 -18.81
CA PHE A 4 -5.02 -10.12 -18.15
C PHE A 4 -5.29 -9.89 -16.66
N ALA A 5 -4.40 -9.19 -15.96
CA ALA A 5 -4.60 -8.86 -14.55
C ALA A 5 -5.88 -8.04 -14.32
N LYS A 6 -6.14 -7.04 -15.17
CA LYS A 6 -7.37 -6.25 -15.08
C LYS A 6 -8.63 -7.11 -15.24
N ARG A 7 -8.63 -8.09 -16.15
CA ARG A 7 -9.78 -9.01 -16.30
C ARG A 7 -9.98 -9.90 -15.09
N ILE A 8 -8.91 -10.36 -14.45
CA ILE A 8 -9.00 -11.12 -13.19
C ILE A 8 -9.67 -10.27 -12.12
N LEU A 9 -9.21 -9.02 -11.90
CA LEU A 9 -9.78 -8.13 -10.89
C LEU A 9 -11.24 -7.71 -11.18
N VAL A 10 -11.65 -7.64 -12.45
CA VAL A 10 -13.05 -7.40 -12.82
C VAL A 10 -13.90 -8.63 -12.48
N ARG A 11 -13.41 -9.82 -12.85
CA ARG A 11 -14.13 -11.07 -12.58
C ARG A 11 -14.28 -11.32 -11.08
N ASP A 12 -13.23 -11.10 -10.31
CA ASP A 12 -13.23 -11.17 -8.86
C ASP A 12 -14.31 -10.27 -8.24
N TYR A 13 -14.36 -9.00 -8.66
CA TYR A 13 -15.41 -8.08 -8.23
C TYR A 13 -16.82 -8.55 -8.59
N GLU A 14 -17.01 -9.15 -9.77
CA GLU A 14 -18.31 -9.68 -10.20
C GLU A 14 -18.72 -10.89 -9.36
N GLU A 15 -17.79 -11.80 -9.06
CA GLU A 15 -18.00 -12.97 -8.18
C GLU A 15 -18.37 -12.54 -6.76
N ASP A 16 -17.66 -11.55 -6.19
CA ASP A 16 -17.96 -10.97 -4.88
C ASP A 16 -19.36 -10.35 -4.83
N LYS A 17 -19.72 -9.62 -5.89
CA LYS A 17 -21.03 -8.99 -6.00
C LYS A 17 -22.15 -10.02 -6.10
N GLU A 18 -21.97 -11.11 -6.85
CA GLU A 18 -22.94 -12.22 -6.94
C GLU A 18 -23.11 -12.90 -5.59
N ASN A 19 -22.02 -13.09 -4.84
CA ASN A 19 -22.03 -13.69 -3.51
C ASN A 19 -22.47 -12.74 -2.40
N SER A 20 -22.66 -11.44 -2.70
CA SER A 20 -22.95 -10.38 -1.73
C SER A 20 -21.89 -10.21 -0.63
N VAL A 21 -20.65 -10.58 -0.91
CA VAL A 21 -19.50 -10.46 -0.02
C VAL A 21 -18.42 -9.63 -0.74
N MET A 22 -18.37 -8.35 -0.45
CA MET A 22 -17.45 -7.40 -1.10
C MET A 22 -16.19 -7.22 -0.26
N VAL A 23 -15.24 -8.13 -0.44
CA VAL A 23 -14.02 -8.24 0.38
C VAL A 23 -12.82 -8.53 -0.52
N ASP A 24 -11.69 -7.89 -0.27
CA ASP A 24 -10.41 -8.25 -0.87
C ASP A 24 -9.48 -8.84 0.20
N SER A 25 -8.93 -10.02 -0.05
CA SER A 25 -8.16 -10.78 0.93
C SER A 25 -7.05 -11.63 0.30
N PRO A 26 -6.05 -12.10 1.10
CA PRO A 26 -4.94 -12.87 0.59
C PRO A 26 -5.29 -14.28 0.08
N ASP A 27 -6.44 -14.83 0.45
CA ASP A 27 -6.95 -16.15 0.04
C ASP A 27 -7.63 -16.13 -1.34
N GLU A 28 -7.79 -14.97 -1.96
CA GLU A 28 -8.36 -14.86 -3.30
C GLU A 28 -7.37 -15.30 -4.38
N PHE A 29 -7.92 -15.81 -5.48
CA PHE A 29 -7.12 -16.37 -6.58
C PHE A 29 -6.06 -15.40 -7.11
N TRP A 30 -6.41 -14.13 -7.28
CA TRP A 30 -5.47 -13.09 -7.75
C TRP A 30 -4.35 -12.81 -6.76
N ALA A 31 -4.61 -13.02 -5.45
CA ALA A 31 -3.67 -12.74 -4.39
C ALA A 31 -2.68 -13.88 -4.15
N MET A 32 -3.11 -15.14 -4.33
CA MET A 32 -2.31 -16.33 -3.98
C MET A 32 -1.17 -16.62 -4.95
N HIS A 33 -1.39 -16.44 -6.26
CA HIS A 33 -0.49 -16.95 -7.29
C HIS A 33 -0.06 -15.91 -8.31
N ALA A 34 1.10 -16.13 -8.91
CA ALA A 34 1.48 -15.49 -10.17
C ALA A 34 0.90 -16.32 -11.34
N ALA A 35 0.44 -15.64 -12.39
CA ALA A 35 0.01 -16.31 -13.62
C ALA A 35 1.15 -16.43 -14.60
N ILE A 36 1.27 -17.57 -15.28
CA ILE A 36 2.18 -17.78 -16.41
C ILE A 36 1.34 -17.83 -17.69
N LEU A 37 1.62 -16.92 -18.60
CA LEU A 37 0.91 -16.77 -19.87
C LEU A 37 1.90 -17.06 -21.02
N PRO A 38 1.71 -18.14 -21.80
CA PRO A 38 2.46 -18.32 -23.02
C PRO A 38 2.09 -17.21 -24.02
N LEU A 39 3.08 -16.62 -24.68
CA LEU A 39 2.88 -15.58 -25.69
C LEU A 39 2.86 -16.18 -27.10
N ASP A 40 3.72 -17.14 -27.36
CA ASP A 40 3.84 -17.96 -28.56
C ASP A 40 4.92 -19.03 -28.29
N ASP A 41 5.52 -19.59 -29.31
CA ASP A 41 6.55 -20.63 -29.18
C ASP A 41 7.85 -20.14 -28.51
N SER A 42 8.04 -18.83 -28.34
CA SER A 42 9.31 -18.23 -27.91
C SER A 42 9.19 -17.30 -26.69
N GLY A 43 7.97 -17.06 -26.17
CA GLY A 43 7.75 -16.06 -25.14
C GLY A 43 6.84 -16.50 -24.00
N VAL A 44 7.12 -15.95 -22.81
CA VAL A 44 6.34 -16.14 -21.60
C VAL A 44 6.14 -14.81 -20.89
N ALA A 45 4.94 -14.54 -20.41
CA ALA A 45 4.65 -13.45 -19.49
C ALA A 45 4.27 -14.02 -18.12
N GLU A 46 4.98 -13.60 -17.10
CA GLU A 46 4.65 -13.84 -15.69
C GLU A 46 3.95 -12.60 -15.17
N VAL A 47 2.84 -12.78 -14.44
CA VAL A 47 2.01 -11.69 -13.93
C VAL A 47 1.65 -11.95 -12.49
N GLN A 48 1.95 -11.00 -11.63
CA GLN A 48 1.56 -11.02 -10.22
C GLN A 48 0.69 -9.79 -9.92
N ILE A 49 -0.33 -9.97 -9.09
CA ILE A 49 -1.17 -8.89 -8.59
C ILE A 49 -0.96 -8.79 -7.09
N ASP A 50 -0.66 -7.59 -6.59
CA ASP A 50 -0.49 -7.32 -5.17
C ASP A 50 -1.47 -6.25 -4.72
N ASP A 51 -2.01 -6.43 -3.51
CA ASP A 51 -2.84 -5.44 -2.86
C ASP A 51 -2.02 -4.21 -2.41
N LEU A 52 -2.57 -3.03 -2.65
CA LEU A 52 -2.04 -1.78 -2.10
C LEU A 52 -2.92 -1.22 -0.97
N GLY A 53 -4.11 -1.80 -0.72
CA GLY A 53 -5.06 -1.34 0.28
C GLY A 53 -4.63 -1.65 1.73
N GLY A 54 -3.81 -2.67 1.95
CA GLY A 54 -3.29 -3.02 3.28
C GLY A 54 -2.19 -2.07 3.79
N ARG A 55 -1.85 -1.02 3.06
CA ARG A 55 -0.80 -0.05 3.39
C ARG A 55 -1.38 1.30 3.77
N ILE A 56 -0.65 2.08 4.55
CA ILE A 56 -1.03 3.47 4.86
C ILE A 56 -0.73 4.32 3.63
N ASN A 57 -1.75 4.99 3.09
CA ASN A 57 -1.55 5.95 2.01
C ASN A 57 -1.00 7.26 2.56
N LEU A 58 0.23 7.63 2.15
CA LEU A 58 0.87 8.88 2.53
C LEU A 58 0.02 10.10 2.19
N ASN A 59 -0.69 10.06 1.06
CA ASN A 59 -1.53 11.17 0.60
C ASN A 59 -2.84 11.34 1.39
N ASN A 60 -3.05 10.52 2.44
CA ASN A 60 -4.05 10.82 3.45
C ASN A 60 -3.56 11.80 4.53
N LEU A 61 -2.23 12.05 4.62
CA LEU A 61 -1.63 12.83 5.71
C LEU A 61 -2.02 14.32 5.65
N VAL A 62 -2.10 14.87 4.45
CA VAL A 62 -2.58 16.25 4.22
C VAL A 62 -3.85 16.18 3.36
N THR A 63 -4.92 16.81 3.85
CA THR A 63 -6.21 16.82 3.16
C THR A 63 -6.17 17.75 1.94
N ALA A 64 -7.19 17.65 1.08
CA ALA A 64 -7.32 18.55 -0.06
C ALA A 64 -7.50 20.04 0.33
N SER A 65 -7.86 20.33 1.60
CA SER A 65 -7.91 21.69 2.14
C SER A 65 -6.57 22.18 2.71
N GLY A 66 -5.50 21.35 2.67
CA GLY A 66 -4.19 21.66 3.23
C GLY A 66 -4.06 21.39 4.72
N GLU A 67 -5.09 20.81 5.35
CA GLU A 67 -5.06 20.50 6.79
C GLU A 67 -4.44 19.12 7.04
N VAL A 68 -3.69 18.98 8.12
CA VAL A 68 -3.14 17.69 8.56
C VAL A 68 -4.25 16.77 9.06
N ASP A 69 -4.36 15.57 8.52
CA ASP A 69 -5.26 14.54 9.05
C ASP A 69 -4.67 13.91 10.33
N PRO A 70 -5.28 14.14 11.50
CA PRO A 70 -4.73 13.66 12.76
C PRO A 70 -4.70 12.13 12.85
N ILE A 71 -5.64 11.43 12.20
CA ILE A 71 -5.69 9.96 12.23
C ILE A 71 -4.50 9.38 11.50
N THR A 72 -4.20 9.90 10.32
CA THR A 72 -3.07 9.45 9.51
C THR A 72 -1.74 9.82 10.17
N LYS A 73 -1.62 11.04 10.72
CA LYS A 73 -0.43 11.46 11.49
C LYS A 73 -0.15 10.53 12.65
N ASP A 74 -1.17 10.21 13.44
CA ASP A 74 -1.07 9.29 14.57
C ASP A 74 -0.67 7.88 14.14
N ARG A 75 -1.27 7.36 13.07
CA ARG A 75 -0.93 6.05 12.50
C ARG A 75 0.52 6.00 12.03
N LEU A 76 0.99 7.00 11.31
CA LEU A 76 2.39 7.08 10.87
C LEU A 76 3.34 7.16 12.07
N THR A 77 3.01 7.96 13.08
CA THR A 77 3.82 8.05 14.31
C THR A 77 3.93 6.71 15.03
N ARG A 78 2.82 5.96 15.13
CA ARG A 78 2.81 4.62 15.72
C ARG A 78 3.52 3.59 14.83
N LEU A 79 3.41 3.70 13.51
CA LEU A 79 4.16 2.86 12.58
C LEU A 79 5.67 3.05 12.76
N PHE A 80 6.14 4.30 12.84
CA PHE A 80 7.56 4.58 13.08
C PHE A 80 8.03 3.96 14.39
N ARG A 81 7.24 4.07 15.45
CA ARG A 81 7.51 3.42 16.74
C ARG A 81 7.53 1.89 16.62
N ALA A 82 6.57 1.28 15.93
CA ALA A 82 6.49 -0.16 15.72
C ALA A 82 7.69 -0.71 14.93
N LEU A 83 8.27 0.11 14.04
CA LEU A 83 9.47 -0.21 13.28
C LEU A 83 10.79 0.17 14.00
N GLY A 84 10.71 0.74 15.22
CA GLY A 84 11.88 1.18 15.96
C GLY A 84 12.59 2.41 15.36
N ILE A 85 11.91 3.17 14.51
CA ILE A 85 12.45 4.39 13.89
C ILE A 85 12.44 5.51 14.92
N THR A 86 13.62 6.00 15.30
CA THR A 86 13.79 7.06 16.29
C THR A 86 14.43 8.34 15.72
N GLY A 87 15.02 8.25 14.54
CA GLY A 87 15.75 9.35 13.89
C GLY A 87 14.89 10.20 12.95
N LEU A 88 13.61 9.85 12.75
CA LEU A 88 12.71 10.55 11.86
C LEU A 88 11.34 10.73 12.55
N THR A 89 10.74 11.91 12.37
CA THR A 89 9.34 12.19 12.76
C THR A 89 8.44 12.26 11.52
N VAL A 90 7.14 12.39 11.74
CA VAL A 90 6.17 12.57 10.64
C VAL A 90 6.19 13.99 10.07
N ASP A 91 6.71 14.96 10.83
CA ASP A 91 6.62 16.38 10.50
C ASP A 91 7.29 16.74 9.15
N PRO A 92 8.50 16.23 8.79
CA PRO A 92 9.07 16.49 7.46
C PRO A 92 8.23 15.92 6.29
N LEU A 93 7.40 14.91 6.54
CA LEU A 93 6.50 14.38 5.52
C LEU A 93 5.30 15.32 5.29
N ILE A 94 4.86 16.02 6.35
CA ILE A 94 3.80 17.02 6.27
C ILE A 94 4.32 18.21 5.47
N ASP A 95 5.46 18.79 5.88
CA ASP A 95 6.08 19.97 5.23
C ASP A 95 6.43 19.67 3.74
N TRP A 96 6.77 18.40 3.41
CA TRP A 96 6.97 18.01 2.01
C TRP A 96 5.72 18.16 1.15
N MET A 97 4.53 17.99 1.76
CA MET A 97 3.25 17.88 1.04
C MET A 97 2.44 19.16 1.07
N ASP A 98 2.51 19.95 2.14
CA ASP A 98 1.70 21.15 2.27
C ASP A 98 2.17 22.26 1.32
N ALA A 99 1.43 23.35 1.25
CA ALA A 99 1.63 24.36 0.22
C ALA A 99 2.37 25.60 0.73
N ASP A 100 2.71 25.66 2.02
CA ASP A 100 3.39 26.81 2.57
C ASP A 100 4.90 26.52 2.79
N ASP A 101 5.67 27.48 3.25
CA ASP A 101 7.11 27.37 3.47
C ASP A 101 7.45 27.43 4.98
N GLN A 102 6.50 27.09 5.86
CA GLN A 102 6.66 27.16 7.31
C GLN A 102 6.71 25.76 7.91
N ALA A 103 7.86 25.38 8.43
CA ALA A 103 7.98 24.11 9.12
C ALA A 103 6.94 23.96 10.24
N ILE A 104 6.15 22.88 10.24
CA ILE A 104 5.09 22.62 11.20
C ILE A 104 5.61 22.51 12.65
N SER A 105 6.88 22.18 12.82
CA SER A 105 7.56 22.10 14.12
C SER A 105 9.06 22.28 13.99
N ALA A 106 9.78 22.23 15.13
CA ALA A 106 11.24 22.19 15.14
C ALA A 106 11.86 20.92 14.48
N TYR A 107 11.04 19.92 14.19
CA TYR A 107 11.42 18.67 13.52
C TYR A 107 10.96 18.63 12.05
N GLY A 108 10.30 19.67 11.59
CA GLY A 108 9.88 19.84 10.21
C GLY A 108 11.05 20.24 9.30
N ALA A 109 10.84 20.17 8.00
CA ALA A 109 11.86 20.50 7.00
C ALA A 109 11.24 21.14 5.76
N GLU A 110 11.70 22.36 5.46
CA GLU A 110 11.25 23.16 4.33
C GLU A 110 12.40 23.47 3.36
N ASP A 111 12.14 24.27 2.34
CA ASP A 111 13.10 24.71 1.32
C ASP A 111 14.45 25.12 1.91
N GLY A 112 14.46 25.74 3.11
CA GLY A 112 15.67 26.16 3.78
C GLY A 112 16.64 25.03 4.08
N GLN A 113 16.15 23.84 4.43
CA GLN A 113 16.94 22.65 4.67
C GLN A 113 17.35 22.00 3.35
N TYR A 114 16.42 21.79 2.43
CA TYR A 114 16.66 21.07 1.18
C TYR A 114 17.56 21.82 0.20
N LEU A 115 17.57 23.15 0.23
CA LEU A 115 18.50 23.97 -0.55
C LEU A 115 19.97 23.91 -0.05
N MET A 116 20.20 23.37 1.15
CA MET A 116 21.56 23.11 1.67
C MET A 116 22.09 21.71 1.31
N ALA A 117 21.27 20.86 0.70
CA ALA A 117 21.69 19.53 0.25
C ALA A 117 22.62 19.60 -0.97
N ASP A 118 23.30 18.51 -1.28
CA ASP A 118 24.14 18.36 -2.47
C ASP A 118 23.69 17.13 -3.29
N PRO A 119 23.07 17.31 -4.47
CA PRO A 119 22.65 18.59 -5.08
C PRO A 119 21.48 19.24 -4.33
N PRO A 120 21.34 20.59 -4.37
CA PRO A 120 20.23 21.28 -3.75
C PRO A 120 18.91 21.02 -4.49
N TYR A 121 17.83 20.89 -3.75
CA TYR A 121 16.47 20.75 -4.27
C TYR A 121 15.47 21.47 -3.35
N ARG A 122 14.19 21.43 -3.70
CA ARG A 122 13.10 22.06 -2.95
C ARG A 122 12.11 21.01 -2.47
N THR A 123 11.29 21.36 -1.49
CA THR A 123 10.11 20.61 -1.09
C THR A 123 9.19 20.35 -2.28
N GLY A 124 8.41 19.28 -2.20
CA GLY A 124 7.45 18.93 -3.23
C GLY A 124 6.26 19.88 -3.30
N ASN A 125 5.81 20.42 -2.17
CA ASN A 125 4.63 21.24 -1.96
C ASN A 125 3.39 20.68 -2.68
N GLN A 126 3.29 19.36 -2.70
CA GLN A 126 2.23 18.59 -3.34
C GLN A 126 2.17 17.16 -2.80
N PRO A 127 1.06 16.45 -3.00
CA PRO A 127 0.97 15.04 -2.66
C PRO A 127 2.09 14.20 -3.31
N PHE A 128 2.58 13.18 -2.61
CA PHE A 128 3.56 12.24 -3.13
C PHE A 128 3.08 11.59 -4.44
N VAL A 129 3.88 11.63 -5.47
CA VAL A 129 3.62 10.93 -6.74
C VAL A 129 4.14 9.48 -6.67
N SER A 130 5.19 9.25 -5.89
CA SER A 130 5.83 7.95 -5.72
C SER A 130 6.34 7.77 -4.29
N ILE A 131 6.24 6.54 -3.78
CA ILE A 131 6.85 6.15 -2.50
C ILE A 131 8.37 6.39 -2.47
N THR A 132 9.02 6.45 -3.63
CA THR A 132 10.46 6.70 -3.74
C THR A 132 10.85 8.12 -3.36
N GLU A 133 9.92 9.08 -3.38
CA GLU A 133 10.15 10.45 -2.93
C GLU A 133 10.49 10.53 -1.42
N LEU A 134 10.10 9.53 -0.64
CA LEU A 134 10.53 9.43 0.76
C LEU A 134 12.06 9.52 0.92
N ARG A 135 12.84 9.09 -0.08
CA ARG A 135 14.30 9.20 -0.07
C ARG A 135 14.82 10.64 -0.12
N LEU A 136 13.96 11.58 -0.46
CA LEU A 136 14.27 13.00 -0.50
C LEU A 136 13.94 13.72 0.82
N ILE A 137 13.24 13.04 1.73
CA ILE A 137 12.82 13.62 3.01
C ILE A 137 14.01 13.77 3.94
N GLU A 138 14.11 14.92 4.60
CA GLU A 138 15.14 15.19 5.61
C GLU A 138 15.11 14.13 6.72
N GLY A 139 16.28 13.59 7.07
CA GLY A 139 16.43 12.51 8.04
C GLY A 139 16.11 11.11 7.53
N MET A 140 15.66 10.96 6.27
CA MET A 140 15.43 9.64 5.67
C MET A 140 16.77 8.97 5.34
N THR A 141 16.94 7.74 5.81
CA THR A 141 18.05 6.87 5.40
C THR A 141 17.53 5.72 4.55
N GLU A 142 18.42 5.02 3.85
CA GLU A 142 18.02 3.86 3.06
C GLU A 142 17.47 2.73 3.95
N GLU A 143 17.99 2.59 5.18
CA GLU A 143 17.48 1.61 6.17
C GLU A 143 16.06 1.97 6.61
N ILE A 144 15.80 3.25 6.91
CA ILE A 144 14.45 3.73 7.27
C ILE A 144 13.50 3.56 6.10
N TYR A 145 13.92 3.95 4.89
CA TYR A 145 13.12 3.76 3.69
C TYR A 145 12.77 2.28 3.44
N ALA A 146 13.76 1.39 3.56
CA ALA A 146 13.55 -0.04 3.38
C ALA A 146 12.58 -0.63 4.42
N ALA A 147 12.65 -0.14 5.67
CA ALA A 147 11.71 -0.53 6.73
C ALA A 147 10.29 -0.01 6.48
N LEU A 148 10.13 1.22 6.00
CA LEU A 148 8.84 1.86 5.76
C LEU A 148 8.12 1.36 4.50
N ARG A 149 8.89 1.08 3.44
CA ARG A 149 8.36 0.76 2.10
C ARG A 149 7.28 -0.35 2.07
N PRO A 150 7.36 -1.45 2.83
CA PRO A 150 6.33 -2.49 2.82
C PRO A 150 4.98 -2.03 3.37
N HIS A 151 4.94 -0.98 4.16
CA HIS A 151 3.79 -0.54 4.95
C HIS A 151 3.13 0.74 4.42
N LEU A 152 3.78 1.41 3.47
CA LEU A 152 3.35 2.69 2.92
C LEU A 152 3.07 2.61 1.42
N VAL A 153 2.22 3.50 0.95
CA VAL A 153 1.94 3.71 -0.48
C VAL A 153 1.66 5.19 -0.75
N ALA A 154 1.95 5.64 -1.97
CA ALA A 154 1.58 6.96 -2.48
C ALA A 154 0.51 6.77 -3.56
N LEU A 155 -0.76 6.86 -3.20
CA LEU A 155 -1.88 6.74 -4.14
C LEU A 155 -2.28 8.13 -4.68
N PRO A 156 -2.77 8.24 -5.93
CA PRO A 156 -3.09 9.52 -6.55
C PRO A 156 -4.38 10.16 -6.01
N VAL A 157 -4.86 9.72 -4.86
CA VAL A 157 -6.06 10.20 -4.17
C VAL A 157 -5.87 10.11 -2.66
N SER A 158 -6.58 10.95 -1.91
CA SER A 158 -6.69 10.88 -0.46
C SER A 158 -7.99 10.17 -0.02
N GLY A 159 -8.13 9.89 1.28
CA GLY A 159 -9.34 9.30 1.85
C GLY A 159 -9.49 7.79 1.58
N VAL A 160 -8.43 7.11 1.15
CA VAL A 160 -8.44 5.65 0.98
C VAL A 160 -8.21 4.97 2.33
N GLY A 161 -9.14 4.08 2.71
CA GLY A 161 -9.04 3.30 3.94
C GLY A 161 -7.99 2.18 3.84
N ILE A 162 -7.57 1.68 5.02
CA ILE A 162 -6.67 0.52 5.13
C ILE A 162 -7.53 -0.75 5.09
N ASN A 163 -7.23 -1.65 4.17
CA ASN A 163 -7.85 -2.98 4.12
C ASN A 163 -7.28 -3.84 5.27
N VAL A 164 -8.13 -4.18 6.23
CA VAL A 164 -7.73 -4.94 7.43
C VAL A 164 -7.37 -6.39 7.12
N ASN A 165 -7.88 -6.95 6.02
CA ASN A 165 -7.56 -8.31 5.60
C ASN A 165 -6.15 -8.44 5.01
N THR A 166 -5.57 -7.35 4.51
CA THR A 166 -4.25 -7.37 3.84
C THR A 166 -3.18 -6.56 4.59
N ALA A 167 -3.58 -5.82 5.65
CA ALA A 167 -2.67 -5.00 6.45
C ALA A 167 -1.57 -5.84 7.11
N THR A 168 -0.33 -5.35 7.11
CA THR A 168 0.79 -5.99 7.81
C THR A 168 0.66 -5.88 9.34
N ALA A 169 1.41 -6.66 10.10
CA ALA A 169 1.42 -6.57 11.57
C ALA A 169 1.74 -5.14 12.03
N GLN A 170 2.71 -4.47 11.42
CA GLN A 170 3.12 -3.12 11.77
C GLN A 170 2.03 -2.08 11.44
N VAL A 171 1.29 -2.27 10.34
CA VAL A 171 0.13 -1.43 10.02
C VAL A 171 -1.01 -1.67 11.02
N LEU A 172 -1.28 -2.92 11.42
CA LEU A 172 -2.24 -3.21 12.48
C LEU A 172 -1.83 -2.59 13.81
N MET A 173 -0.54 -2.67 14.19
CA MET A 173 -0.01 -2.01 15.39
C MET A 173 -0.18 -0.49 15.36
N SER A 174 -0.21 0.12 14.17
CA SER A 174 -0.41 1.57 14.02
C SER A 174 -1.84 2.03 14.32
N LEU A 175 -2.81 1.14 14.38
CA LEU A 175 -4.22 1.47 14.59
C LEU A 175 -4.51 2.00 16.00
N HIS A 176 -3.76 1.52 17.01
CA HIS A 176 -3.90 2.00 18.39
C HIS A 176 -2.56 2.00 19.12
N GLU A 177 -2.38 2.91 20.09
CA GLU A 177 -1.13 3.05 20.84
C GLU A 177 -0.81 1.87 21.75
N ASP A 178 -1.81 1.16 22.25
CA ASP A 178 -1.70 -0.02 23.11
C ASP A 178 -1.62 -1.32 22.33
N MET A 179 -1.69 -1.28 20.99
CA MET A 179 -1.56 -2.47 20.15
C MET A 179 -0.10 -2.93 20.14
N ASN A 180 0.11 -4.21 20.41
CA ASN A 180 1.43 -4.85 20.38
C ASN A 180 1.53 -5.91 19.27
N GLU A 181 2.75 -6.40 19.03
CA GLU A 181 3.05 -7.36 17.98
C GLU A 181 2.27 -8.69 18.15
N ALA A 182 2.18 -9.23 19.38
CA ALA A 182 1.47 -10.48 19.62
C ALA A 182 -0.03 -10.37 19.30
N GLN A 183 -0.66 -9.21 19.58
CA GLN A 183 -2.05 -8.94 19.20
C GLN A 183 -2.20 -8.81 17.68
N ALA A 184 -1.29 -8.13 17.01
CA ALA A 184 -1.31 -8.01 15.55
C ALA A 184 -1.14 -9.38 14.87
N GLU A 185 -0.22 -10.21 15.34
CA GLU A 185 -0.03 -11.57 14.84
C GLU A 185 -1.25 -12.47 15.10
N SER A 186 -1.91 -12.33 16.28
CA SER A 186 -3.15 -13.04 16.58
C SER A 186 -4.27 -12.66 15.59
N ILE A 187 -4.38 -11.38 15.22
CA ILE A 187 -5.34 -10.91 14.21
C ILE A 187 -5.03 -11.51 12.83
N ILE A 188 -3.72 -11.54 12.46
CA ILE A 188 -3.28 -12.14 11.20
C ILE A 188 -3.63 -13.62 11.16
N ALA A 189 -3.33 -14.39 12.21
CA ALA A 189 -3.66 -15.80 12.28
C ALA A 189 -5.18 -16.05 12.13
N LYS A 190 -6.02 -15.22 12.78
CA LYS A 190 -7.48 -15.33 12.65
C LYS A 190 -7.97 -15.09 11.22
N ARG A 191 -7.47 -14.04 10.55
CA ARG A 191 -7.89 -13.76 9.17
C ARG A 191 -7.36 -14.77 8.15
N GLU A 192 -6.26 -15.48 8.46
CA GLU A 192 -5.76 -16.60 7.67
C GLU A 192 -6.64 -17.86 7.81
N GLU A 193 -7.27 -18.04 8.98
CA GLU A 193 -8.29 -19.09 9.16
C GLU A 193 -9.61 -18.70 8.50
N GLU A 194 -10.06 -17.46 8.69
CA GLU A 194 -11.30 -16.92 8.15
C GLU A 194 -11.19 -15.40 7.98
N ARG A 195 -11.26 -14.94 6.74
CA ARG A 195 -11.21 -13.50 6.41
C ARG A 195 -12.35 -12.74 7.06
N PHE A 196 -12.13 -11.48 7.38
CA PHE A 196 -13.18 -10.61 7.90
C PHE A 196 -14.11 -10.19 6.75
N GLU A 197 -15.40 -10.50 6.86
CA GLU A 197 -16.41 -10.14 5.88
C GLU A 197 -17.17 -8.85 6.25
N ASN A 198 -17.04 -8.40 7.50
CA ASN A 198 -17.54 -7.10 7.93
C ASN A 198 -16.62 -6.45 8.97
N LEU A 199 -16.58 -5.11 8.98
CA LEU A 199 -15.73 -4.35 9.91
C LEU A 199 -16.16 -4.47 11.38
N GLN A 200 -17.39 -4.83 11.67
CA GLN A 200 -17.86 -4.96 13.05
C GLN A 200 -17.22 -6.17 13.73
N ASP A 201 -17.08 -7.28 13.01
CA ASP A 201 -16.42 -8.48 13.53
C ASP A 201 -14.93 -8.20 13.80
N PHE A 202 -14.26 -7.49 12.88
CA PHE A 202 -12.89 -7.04 13.10
C PHE A 202 -12.78 -6.15 14.34
N LEU A 203 -13.64 -5.14 14.50
CA LEU A 203 -13.60 -4.20 15.63
C LEU A 203 -13.98 -4.85 16.97
N ALA A 204 -14.74 -5.95 16.92
CA ALA A 204 -15.17 -6.71 18.11
C ALA A 204 -14.11 -7.71 18.61
N LEU A 205 -12.98 -7.82 17.95
CA LEU A 205 -11.91 -8.73 18.36
C LEU A 205 -11.43 -8.46 19.78
N PRO A 206 -11.17 -9.50 20.59
CA PRO A 206 -10.65 -9.36 21.94
C PRO A 206 -9.34 -8.56 22.01
N GLU A 207 -8.54 -8.60 20.96
CA GLU A 207 -7.27 -7.87 20.82
C GLU A 207 -7.45 -6.35 20.95
N PHE A 208 -8.64 -5.83 20.62
CA PHE A 208 -8.99 -4.41 20.75
C PHE A 208 -9.77 -4.09 22.04
N SER A 209 -9.89 -5.04 22.96
CA SER A 209 -10.65 -4.82 24.20
C SER A 209 -10.09 -3.63 24.99
N GLY A 210 -10.98 -2.67 25.30
CA GLY A 210 -10.62 -1.45 26.03
C GLY A 210 -10.00 -0.33 25.19
N MET A 211 -9.65 -0.57 23.91
CA MET A 211 -8.98 0.44 23.06
C MET A 211 -9.95 1.44 22.43
N GLY A 212 -11.24 1.11 22.30
CA GLY A 212 -12.22 2.00 21.68
C GLY A 212 -11.93 2.28 20.20
N LEU A 213 -11.32 1.32 19.47
CA LEU A 213 -11.00 1.43 18.06
C LEU A 213 -12.26 1.71 17.24
N LYS A 214 -12.15 2.64 16.29
CA LYS A 214 -13.25 3.03 15.39
C LYS A 214 -12.95 2.61 13.96
N ALA A 215 -14.00 2.45 13.17
CA ALA A 215 -13.91 2.08 11.74
C ALA A 215 -13.28 3.18 10.84
N ASN A 216 -13.00 4.36 11.35
CA ASN A 216 -12.52 5.50 10.57
C ASN A 216 -11.24 5.16 9.81
N GLY A 217 -11.29 5.28 8.47
CA GLY A 217 -10.17 4.98 7.59
C GLY A 217 -9.78 3.49 7.57
N LEU A 218 -10.73 2.58 7.87
CA LEU A 218 -10.61 1.14 7.68
C LEU A 218 -11.58 0.66 6.60
N THR A 219 -11.23 -0.39 5.91
CA THR A 219 -12.04 -1.01 4.85
C THR A 219 -11.75 -2.50 4.77
N LEU A 220 -12.59 -3.23 4.04
CA LEU A 220 -12.38 -4.62 3.65
C LEU A 220 -12.08 -4.74 2.14
N GLN A 221 -12.19 -3.63 1.40
CA GLN A 221 -12.03 -3.60 -0.04
C GLN A 221 -10.79 -2.82 -0.44
N THR A 222 -10.16 -3.29 -1.49
CA THR A 222 -9.04 -2.62 -2.13
C THR A 222 -9.47 -1.96 -3.43
N ARG A 223 -9.05 -0.73 -3.63
CA ARG A 223 -9.27 0.01 -4.88
C ARG A 223 -8.04 0.10 -5.77
N PHE A 224 -6.86 -0.08 -5.20
CA PHE A 224 -5.60 0.05 -5.91
C PHE A 224 -4.77 -1.22 -5.77
N PHE A 225 -4.33 -1.73 -6.91
CA PHE A 225 -3.51 -2.94 -6.98
C PHE A 225 -2.22 -2.64 -7.73
N GLU A 226 -1.14 -3.32 -7.37
CA GLU A 226 0.09 -3.35 -8.13
C GLU A 226 0.10 -4.58 -9.02
N VAL A 227 0.29 -4.39 -10.32
CA VAL A 227 0.45 -5.47 -11.28
C VAL A 227 1.91 -5.52 -11.70
N VAL A 228 2.60 -6.57 -11.29
CA VAL A 228 3.98 -6.83 -11.67
C VAL A 228 3.99 -7.78 -12.86
N SER A 229 4.63 -7.37 -13.94
CA SER A 229 4.76 -8.16 -15.17
C SER A 229 6.22 -8.37 -15.52
N ARG A 230 6.59 -9.61 -15.81
CA ARG A 230 7.88 -9.98 -16.39
C ARG A 230 7.63 -10.71 -17.67
N ILE A 231 8.11 -10.15 -18.78
CA ILE A 231 7.98 -10.73 -20.11
C ILE A 231 9.35 -11.20 -20.55
N THR A 232 9.47 -12.49 -20.81
CA THR A 232 10.66 -13.10 -21.42
C THR A 232 10.32 -13.49 -22.84
N TYR A 233 11.08 -12.99 -23.80
CA TYR A 233 10.93 -13.31 -25.23
C TYR A 233 12.31 -13.53 -25.84
N ASP A 234 12.58 -14.72 -26.32
CA ASP A 234 13.93 -15.18 -26.69
C ASP A 234 14.93 -14.90 -25.55
N ASN A 235 15.93 -14.04 -25.80
CA ASN A 235 16.95 -13.64 -24.84
C ASN A 235 16.68 -12.27 -24.19
N ARG A 236 15.47 -11.72 -24.33
CA ARG A 236 15.11 -10.41 -23.79
C ARG A 236 14.14 -10.53 -22.63
N VAL A 237 14.39 -9.74 -21.59
CA VAL A 237 13.50 -9.65 -20.43
C VAL A 237 13.06 -8.19 -20.28
N VAL A 238 11.75 -7.98 -20.17
CA VAL A 238 11.14 -6.68 -19.88
C VAL A 238 10.33 -6.83 -18.60
N ASN A 239 10.58 -5.93 -17.64
CA ASN A 239 9.79 -5.82 -16.41
C ASN A 239 8.93 -4.56 -16.49
N MET A 240 7.73 -4.64 -15.97
CA MET A 240 6.82 -3.52 -15.83
C MET A 240 6.03 -3.67 -14.54
N VAL A 241 5.94 -2.58 -13.79
CA VAL A 241 5.07 -2.46 -12.63
C VAL A 241 3.98 -1.44 -12.96
N SER A 242 2.73 -1.85 -12.89
CA SER A 242 1.59 -0.98 -13.13
C SER A 242 0.77 -0.83 -11.87
N THR A 243 0.34 0.39 -11.55
CA THR A 243 -0.72 0.61 -10.58
C THR A 243 -2.04 0.66 -11.31
N VAL A 244 -2.98 -0.17 -10.90
CA VAL A 244 -4.34 -0.19 -11.44
C VAL A 244 -5.34 0.24 -10.37
N TYR A 245 -6.39 0.92 -10.80
CA TYR A 245 -7.49 1.40 -9.97
C TYR A 245 -8.78 0.69 -10.35
N ARG A 246 -9.46 0.10 -9.37
CA ARG A 246 -10.80 -0.47 -9.48
C ARG A 246 -11.81 0.51 -8.89
N ASN A 247 -12.73 1.00 -9.70
CA ASN A 247 -13.77 1.93 -9.26
C ASN A 247 -14.89 1.18 -8.49
N PRO A 248 -15.84 1.93 -7.85
CA PRO A 248 -16.95 1.30 -7.12
C PRO A 248 -17.88 0.43 -7.96
N GLU A 249 -17.83 0.55 -9.28
CA GLU A 249 -18.62 -0.25 -10.24
C GLU A 249 -17.84 -1.48 -10.74
N GLY A 250 -16.62 -1.74 -10.24
CA GLY A 250 -15.78 -2.88 -10.60
C GLY A 250 -14.93 -2.68 -11.87
N GLN A 251 -14.99 -1.51 -12.52
CA GLN A 251 -14.18 -1.24 -13.70
C GLN A 251 -12.72 -0.98 -13.30
N VAL A 252 -11.78 -1.59 -14.00
CA VAL A 252 -10.35 -1.51 -13.70
C VAL A 252 -9.61 -0.72 -14.79
N ARG A 253 -8.84 0.29 -14.38
CA ARG A 253 -8.01 1.09 -15.28
C ARG A 253 -6.58 1.23 -14.74
N THR A 254 -5.61 1.33 -15.63
CA THR A 254 -4.22 1.65 -15.27
C THR A 254 -4.10 3.14 -14.97
N VAL A 255 -3.46 3.47 -13.86
CA VAL A 255 -3.22 4.86 -13.42
C VAL A 255 -1.75 5.22 -13.47
N HIS A 256 -0.85 4.24 -13.34
CA HIS A 256 0.60 4.47 -13.43
C HIS A 256 1.32 3.25 -14.02
N ARG A 257 2.45 3.48 -14.71
CA ARG A 257 3.37 2.43 -15.19
C ARG A 257 4.80 2.84 -14.92
N ASP A 258 5.59 1.86 -14.45
CA ASP A 258 7.03 2.00 -14.23
C ASP A 258 7.74 0.81 -14.88
N THR A 259 8.62 1.09 -15.84
CA THR A 259 9.45 0.10 -16.54
C THR A 259 10.88 0.06 -16.00
N GLY A 260 11.22 0.94 -15.07
CA GLY A 260 12.56 1.03 -14.46
C GLY A 260 12.77 0.06 -13.30
N GLN A 261 11.70 -0.55 -12.78
CA GLN A 261 11.81 -1.48 -11.66
C GLN A 261 12.31 -2.86 -12.13
N LYS A 262 13.16 -3.48 -11.30
CA LYS A 262 13.64 -4.85 -11.53
C LYS A 262 12.52 -5.85 -11.23
N ASN A 263 12.70 -7.08 -11.69
CA ASN A 263 11.78 -8.20 -11.43
C ASN A 263 11.44 -8.30 -9.94
N ARG A 264 10.14 -8.32 -9.63
CA ARG A 264 9.58 -8.36 -8.27
C ARG A 264 8.56 -9.49 -8.11
N ILE A 265 8.49 -10.43 -9.06
CA ILE A 265 7.59 -11.58 -8.94
C ILE A 265 8.13 -12.47 -7.82
N THR A 266 7.33 -12.65 -6.80
CA THR A 266 7.65 -13.38 -5.57
C THR A 266 6.68 -14.50 -5.26
N LYS A 267 5.50 -14.48 -5.89
CA LYS A 267 4.47 -15.50 -5.73
C LYS A 267 4.80 -16.73 -6.58
N GLU A 268 4.49 -17.90 -6.05
CA GLU A 268 4.62 -19.15 -6.81
C GLU A 268 3.70 -19.13 -8.02
N PRO A 269 4.17 -19.62 -9.17
CA PRO A 269 3.36 -19.68 -10.37
C PRO A 269 2.18 -20.64 -10.21
N TYR A 270 1.01 -20.23 -10.66
CA TYR A 270 -0.09 -21.16 -10.86
C TYR A 270 0.23 -22.05 -12.05
N THR A 271 0.44 -23.33 -11.80
CA THR A 271 0.56 -24.34 -12.84
C THR A 271 -0.80 -24.97 -13.06
N PHE A 272 -1.38 -24.75 -14.25
CA PHE A 272 -2.54 -25.53 -14.66
C PHE A 272 -2.11 -27.01 -14.70
N SER A 273 -2.57 -27.82 -13.75
CA SER A 273 -2.47 -29.27 -13.90
C SER A 273 -3.35 -29.63 -15.09
N GLU A 274 -2.73 -30.12 -16.16
CA GLU A 274 -3.47 -30.78 -17.24
C GLU A 274 -4.23 -31.93 -16.61
N GLY A 275 -5.57 -31.78 -16.49
CA GLY A 275 -6.48 -32.80 -16.05
C GLY A 275 -6.87 -33.72 -17.20
#